data_6319c9cef9b7bbde503a9b6a0db862cb
#
_entry.id   6319c9cef9b7bbde503a9b6a0db862cb
#
_cell.length_a   1.000
_cell.length_b   1.000
_cell.length_c   1.000
_cell.angle_alpha   90.00
_cell.angle_beta   90.00
_cell.angle_gamma   90.00
#
_symmetry.space_group_name_H-M   'P 1'
#
loop_
_entity.id
_entity.type
_entity.pdbx_description
1 polymer ?
#
loop_
_entity_poly.entity_id
_entity_poly.type
_entity_poly.pdbx_seq_one_letter_code
_entity_poly.pdbx_strand_id
1 'polypeptide(L)'
;MAKLGKQIESAIKQFAEQDYPKESCGVITKLGKKLVAIRCENVADQPERRFVIATEEYRQHIDSGDIYGIWHSHVNESSAPSMTDIAACNATGVDWFIIAIHSNDDGLFVFSEIEHVAPQDIKEGYLERPYIYGIKDCFTLARDYYQKEFSITIDFRAEGYPELLDWEQQGINMLVDSYKKAGFVSLLDEEAIDGDLFLIKISPTVTDHIAVYIGDDRILHHCMGRLSRTDVYGGGFYQKHTTYHLRHQSFMEKAE
;
A
#
# COMPACT_ATOMS: atom_id res chain seq x y z
N MET A 1 20.97 -14.54 -6.54
CA MET A 1 19.74 -14.89 -5.79
C MET A 1 20.16 -15.17 -4.34
N ALA A 2 19.59 -14.47 -3.39
CA ALA A 2 19.82 -14.73 -1.96
C ALA A 2 19.15 -16.07 -1.61
N LYS A 3 19.93 -17.06 -1.14
CA LYS A 3 19.39 -18.33 -0.65
C LYS A 3 19.25 -18.26 0.86
N LEU A 4 18.07 -18.60 1.35
CA LEU A 4 17.83 -18.79 2.77
C LEU A 4 18.53 -20.07 3.27
N GLY A 5 18.96 -20.06 4.51
CA GLY A 5 19.50 -21.27 5.15
C GLY A 5 18.40 -22.29 5.44
N LYS A 6 18.72 -23.58 5.41
CA LYS A 6 17.76 -24.68 5.64
C LYS A 6 16.92 -24.55 6.91
N GLN A 7 17.44 -23.93 7.97
CA GLN A 7 16.69 -23.70 9.21
C GLN A 7 15.52 -22.71 9.01
N ILE A 8 15.76 -21.65 8.24
CA ILE A 8 14.73 -20.64 7.92
C ILE A 8 13.70 -21.25 7.01
N GLU A 9 14.11 -21.97 5.96
CA GLU A 9 13.18 -22.67 5.05
C GLU A 9 12.29 -23.65 5.81
N SER A 10 12.86 -24.42 6.74
CA SER A 10 12.11 -25.38 7.56
C SER A 10 11.11 -24.67 8.48
N ALA A 11 11.50 -23.54 9.08
CA ALA A 11 10.61 -22.75 9.93
C ALA A 11 9.44 -22.17 9.12
N ILE A 12 9.71 -21.60 7.93
CA ILE A 12 8.68 -21.05 7.05
C ILE A 12 7.68 -22.15 6.63
N LYS A 13 8.16 -23.34 6.26
CA LYS A 13 7.30 -24.48 5.91
C LYS A 13 6.40 -24.88 7.09
N GLN A 14 6.97 -24.97 8.28
CA GLN A 14 6.22 -25.31 9.50
C GLN A 14 5.14 -24.25 9.80
N PHE A 15 5.41 -22.97 9.63
CA PHE A 15 4.44 -21.91 9.82
C PHE A 15 3.33 -21.97 8.76
N ALA A 16 3.69 -22.21 7.49
CA ALA A 16 2.73 -22.36 6.42
C ALA A 16 1.77 -23.56 6.65
N GLU A 17 2.27 -24.69 7.18
CA GLU A 17 1.42 -25.81 7.61
C GLU A 17 0.45 -25.44 8.73
N GLN A 18 0.95 -24.68 9.74
CA GLN A 18 0.13 -24.27 10.90
C GLN A 18 -1.01 -23.34 10.52
N ASP A 19 -0.79 -22.48 9.53
CA ASP A 19 -1.77 -21.46 9.13
C ASP A 19 -2.72 -21.94 8.02
N TYR A 20 -2.38 -23.04 7.33
CA TYR A 20 -3.23 -23.55 6.25
C TYR A 20 -4.70 -23.70 6.69
N PRO A 21 -5.71 -23.26 5.93
CA PRO A 21 -5.67 -22.79 4.54
C PRO A 21 -5.47 -21.27 4.36
N LYS A 22 -4.96 -20.55 5.36
CA LYS A 22 -4.62 -19.13 5.25
C LYS A 22 -3.19 -18.97 4.71
N GLU A 23 -2.92 -17.87 4.04
CA GLU A 23 -1.54 -17.47 3.76
C GLU A 23 -0.82 -17.16 5.07
N SER A 24 0.25 -17.88 5.34
CA SER A 24 1.16 -17.58 6.45
C SER A 24 2.10 -16.45 6.04
N CYS A 25 2.42 -15.57 6.95
CA CYS A 25 3.31 -14.45 6.67
C CYS A 25 4.20 -14.11 7.85
N GLY A 26 5.22 -13.32 7.59
CA GLY A 26 6.11 -12.85 8.63
C GLY A 26 7.36 -12.14 8.10
N VAL A 27 8.29 -11.92 9.00
CA VAL A 27 9.56 -11.27 8.72
C VAL A 27 10.73 -12.21 8.90
N ILE A 28 11.81 -11.96 8.16
CA ILE A 28 13.13 -12.54 8.42
C ILE A 28 13.98 -11.45 9.03
N THR A 29 14.47 -11.67 10.24
CA THR A 29 15.22 -10.67 10.98
C THR A 29 16.58 -11.23 11.46
N LYS A 30 17.48 -10.33 11.84
CA LYS A 30 18.78 -10.69 12.44
C LYS A 30 18.63 -10.79 13.95
N LEU A 31 19.00 -11.94 14.49
CA LEU A 31 19.17 -12.14 15.93
C LEU A 31 20.66 -12.39 16.20
N GLY A 32 21.38 -11.33 16.55
CA GLY A 32 22.83 -11.35 16.61
C GLY A 32 23.46 -11.61 15.24
N LYS A 33 24.16 -12.74 15.08
CA LYS A 33 24.78 -13.14 13.79
C LYS A 33 23.92 -14.09 12.95
N LYS A 34 22.73 -14.44 13.42
CA LYS A 34 21.86 -15.42 12.75
C LYS A 34 20.62 -14.73 12.20
N LEU A 35 20.17 -15.19 11.04
CA LEU A 35 18.85 -14.89 10.54
C LEU A 35 17.83 -15.85 11.15
N VAL A 36 16.67 -15.34 11.50
CA VAL A 36 15.51 -16.10 11.99
C VAL A 36 14.25 -15.67 11.27
N ALA A 37 13.39 -16.63 10.96
CA ALA A 37 12.03 -16.34 10.48
C ALA A 37 11.12 -16.18 11.70
N ILE A 38 10.38 -15.09 11.72
CA ILE A 38 9.35 -14.81 12.72
C ILE A 38 8.01 -14.86 11.99
N ARG A 39 7.06 -15.60 12.54
CA ARG A 39 5.69 -15.64 12.05
C ARG A 39 4.92 -14.45 12.60
N CYS A 40 4.19 -13.75 11.72
CA CYS A 40 3.27 -12.68 12.08
C CYS A 40 1.82 -13.13 11.86
N GLU A 41 0.88 -12.48 12.53
CA GLU A 41 -0.54 -12.75 12.32
C GLU A 41 -0.97 -12.16 10.96
N ASN A 42 -1.68 -12.98 10.17
CA ASN A 42 -2.32 -12.51 8.94
C ASN A 42 -3.70 -11.94 9.29
N VAL A 43 -3.82 -10.61 9.29
CA VAL A 43 -5.06 -9.86 9.61
C VAL A 43 -5.86 -9.47 8.37
N ALA A 44 -5.57 -10.04 7.20
CA ALA A 44 -6.33 -9.79 5.98
C ALA A 44 -7.78 -10.28 6.11
N ASP A 45 -8.70 -9.61 5.41
CA ASP A 45 -10.13 -9.97 5.33
C ASP A 45 -10.38 -11.27 4.52
N GLN A 46 -9.48 -11.61 3.59
CA GLN A 46 -9.46 -12.85 2.80
C GLN A 46 -8.12 -13.56 2.98
N PRO A 47 -7.83 -14.09 4.17
CA PRO A 47 -6.50 -14.59 4.51
C PRO A 47 -6.07 -15.83 3.71
N GLU A 48 -7.00 -16.49 3.00
CA GLU A 48 -6.69 -17.61 2.09
C GLU A 48 -6.11 -17.15 0.73
N ARG A 49 -6.15 -15.85 0.43
CA ARG A 49 -5.76 -15.28 -0.88
C ARG A 49 -4.77 -14.14 -0.79
N ARG A 50 -4.57 -13.62 0.39
CA ARG A 50 -3.67 -12.49 0.64
C ARG A 50 -3.27 -12.42 2.10
N PHE A 51 -2.20 -11.70 2.36
CA PHE A 51 -1.80 -11.43 3.73
C PHE A 51 -1.70 -9.93 3.99
N VAL A 52 -1.89 -9.59 5.25
CA VAL A 52 -1.60 -8.28 5.84
C VAL A 52 -0.98 -8.53 7.20
N ILE A 53 0.22 -8.01 7.42
CA ILE A 53 0.84 -8.00 8.75
C ILE A 53 0.35 -6.75 9.47
N ALA A 54 -0.13 -6.88 10.70
CA ALA A 54 -0.57 -5.75 11.50
C ALA A 54 0.54 -4.70 11.64
N THR A 55 0.22 -3.41 11.43
CA THR A 55 1.20 -2.30 11.42
C THR A 55 2.04 -2.28 12.68
N GLU A 56 1.42 -2.50 13.84
CA GLU A 56 2.13 -2.48 15.12
C GLU A 56 3.16 -3.62 15.21
N GLU A 57 2.80 -4.81 14.76
CA GLU A 57 3.71 -5.95 14.74
C GLU A 57 4.86 -5.73 13.74
N TYR A 58 4.54 -5.21 12.54
CA TYR A 58 5.55 -4.87 11.54
C TYR A 58 6.49 -3.75 12.01
N ARG A 59 5.94 -2.71 12.66
CA ARG A 59 6.70 -1.58 13.20
C ARG A 59 7.71 -2.00 14.26
N GLN A 60 7.36 -2.90 15.16
CA GLN A 60 8.29 -3.44 16.17
C GLN A 60 9.54 -4.05 15.53
N HIS A 61 9.41 -4.67 14.35
CA HIS A 61 10.53 -5.25 13.63
C HIS A 61 11.30 -4.20 12.82
N ILE A 62 10.64 -3.17 12.26
CA ILE A 62 11.30 -2.06 11.56
C ILE A 62 12.14 -1.23 12.53
N ASP A 63 11.60 -0.86 13.68
CA ASP A 63 12.26 0.00 14.65
C ASP A 63 13.55 -0.64 15.21
N SER A 64 13.64 -1.97 15.23
CA SER A 64 14.86 -2.69 15.54
C SER A 64 15.96 -2.56 14.46
N GLY A 65 15.60 -2.14 13.24
CA GLY A 65 16.52 -1.99 12.10
C GLY A 65 17.08 -3.30 11.54
N ASP A 66 16.54 -4.44 11.96
CA ASP A 66 17.11 -5.77 11.70
C ASP A 66 16.32 -6.59 10.67
N ILE A 67 15.34 -5.99 9.96
CA ILE A 67 14.59 -6.71 8.94
C ILE A 67 15.51 -7.02 7.75
N TYR A 68 15.68 -8.32 7.50
CA TYR A 68 16.37 -8.85 6.35
C TYR A 68 15.43 -9.04 5.16
N GLY A 69 14.16 -9.41 5.42
CA GLY A 69 13.17 -9.62 4.39
C GLY A 69 11.78 -9.94 4.95
N ILE A 70 10.81 -9.99 4.07
CA ILE A 70 9.44 -10.41 4.34
C ILE A 70 9.23 -11.76 3.68
N TRP A 71 8.45 -12.65 4.28
CA TRP A 71 8.08 -13.92 3.70
C TRP A 71 6.58 -14.17 3.82
N HIS A 72 6.02 -14.91 2.85
CA HIS A 72 4.65 -15.41 2.92
C HIS A 72 4.45 -16.69 2.10
N SER A 73 3.32 -17.34 2.32
CA SER A 73 2.93 -18.53 1.56
C SER A 73 1.75 -18.26 0.65
N HIS A 74 1.80 -18.78 -0.56
CA HIS A 74 0.64 -18.92 -1.45
C HIS A 74 -0.04 -20.27 -1.20
N VAL A 75 -1.36 -20.27 -1.06
CA VAL A 75 -2.15 -21.47 -0.75
C VAL A 75 -2.80 -22.04 -2.00
N ASN A 76 -2.42 -23.28 -2.35
CA ASN A 76 -2.92 -23.97 -3.55
C ASN A 76 -2.69 -23.24 -4.88
N GLU A 77 -1.71 -22.33 -4.89
CA GLU A 77 -1.29 -21.54 -6.03
C GLU A 77 0.22 -21.68 -6.27
N SER A 78 0.73 -21.12 -7.35
CA SER A 78 2.16 -21.07 -7.64
C SER A 78 2.90 -20.13 -6.66
N SER A 79 4.17 -20.43 -6.35
CA SER A 79 5.06 -19.49 -5.64
C SER A 79 5.53 -18.31 -6.50
N ALA A 80 5.14 -18.22 -7.75
CA ALA A 80 5.47 -17.07 -8.58
C ALA A 80 4.89 -15.79 -7.97
N PRO A 81 5.69 -14.69 -7.86
CA PRO A 81 5.23 -13.45 -7.27
C PRO A 81 4.07 -12.86 -8.07
N SER A 82 3.02 -12.45 -7.38
CA SER A 82 1.93 -11.68 -7.98
C SER A 82 2.37 -10.25 -8.27
N MET A 83 1.56 -9.50 -9.03
CA MET A 83 1.80 -8.06 -9.23
C MET A 83 1.77 -7.28 -7.90
N THR A 84 0.94 -7.73 -6.96
CA THR A 84 0.86 -7.16 -5.61
C THR A 84 2.14 -7.41 -4.83
N ASP A 85 2.69 -8.63 -4.87
CA ASP A 85 3.94 -8.98 -4.19
C ASP A 85 5.11 -8.15 -4.70
N ILE A 86 5.24 -8.02 -6.03
CA ILE A 86 6.29 -7.21 -6.64
C ILE A 86 6.17 -5.75 -6.22
N ALA A 87 4.96 -5.18 -6.23
CA ALA A 87 4.75 -3.81 -5.86
C ALA A 87 4.99 -3.57 -4.36
N ALA A 88 4.58 -4.49 -3.49
CA ALA A 88 4.81 -4.40 -2.06
C ALA A 88 6.30 -4.60 -1.72
N CYS A 89 7.00 -5.52 -2.39
CA CYS A 89 8.45 -5.67 -2.29
C CYS A 89 9.17 -4.36 -2.62
N ASN A 90 8.81 -3.71 -3.73
CA ASN A 90 9.39 -2.42 -4.12
C ASN A 90 9.07 -1.31 -3.11
N ALA A 91 7.85 -1.30 -2.55
CA ALA A 91 7.42 -0.30 -1.58
C ALA A 91 8.11 -0.46 -0.21
N THR A 92 8.35 -1.70 0.22
CA THR A 92 9.02 -1.99 1.49
C THR A 92 10.55 -1.84 1.40
N GLY A 93 11.11 -1.96 0.18
CA GLY A 93 12.55 -1.84 -0.06
C GLY A 93 13.38 -2.98 0.52
N VAL A 94 12.75 -4.10 0.92
CA VAL A 94 13.43 -5.29 1.44
C VAL A 94 13.12 -6.52 0.58
N ASP A 95 13.98 -7.53 0.66
CA ASP A 95 13.79 -8.79 -0.07
C ASP A 95 12.52 -9.53 0.38
N TRP A 96 11.81 -10.14 -0.57
CA TRP A 96 10.65 -10.97 -0.32
C TRP A 96 10.91 -12.43 -0.67
N PHE A 97 10.32 -13.33 0.09
CA PHE A 97 10.49 -14.78 -0.04
C PHE A 97 9.12 -15.45 -0.04
N ILE A 98 8.78 -16.11 -1.13
CA ILE A 98 7.45 -16.68 -1.37
C ILE A 98 7.57 -18.19 -1.50
N ILE A 99 6.72 -18.92 -0.77
CA ILE A 99 6.62 -20.38 -0.87
C ILE A 99 5.18 -20.77 -1.21
N ALA A 100 5.00 -21.78 -2.06
CA ALA A 100 3.66 -22.36 -2.24
C ALA A 100 3.49 -23.57 -1.32
N ILE A 101 2.27 -23.69 -0.77
CA ILE A 101 1.81 -24.86 0.00
C ILE A 101 0.56 -25.42 -0.66
N HIS A 102 0.55 -26.73 -0.88
CA HIS A 102 -0.57 -27.48 -1.43
C HIS A 102 -0.92 -28.63 -0.50
N SER A 103 -2.21 -28.89 -0.31
CA SER A 103 -2.68 -30.10 0.32
C SER A 103 -3.04 -31.12 -0.76
N ASN A 104 -2.50 -32.35 -0.68
CA ASN A 104 -2.91 -33.44 -1.56
C ASN A 104 -4.17 -34.16 -1.04
N ASP A 105 -4.66 -35.13 -1.80
CA ASP A 105 -5.87 -35.91 -1.47
C ASP A 105 -5.73 -36.73 -0.16
N ASP A 106 -4.51 -37.03 0.27
CA ASP A 106 -4.20 -37.73 1.52
C ASP A 106 -4.05 -36.78 2.71
N GLY A 107 -4.21 -35.47 2.51
CA GLY A 107 -4.04 -34.45 3.53
C GLY A 107 -2.59 -34.15 3.88
N LEU A 108 -1.63 -34.58 3.03
CA LEU A 108 -0.23 -34.26 3.18
C LEU A 108 0.10 -32.96 2.47
N PHE A 109 0.99 -32.17 3.05
CA PHE A 109 1.44 -30.90 2.46
C PHE A 109 2.62 -31.11 1.53
N VAL A 110 2.55 -30.42 0.39
CA VAL A 110 3.62 -30.34 -0.61
C VAL A 110 4.02 -28.89 -0.76
N PHE A 111 5.32 -28.62 -0.78
CA PHE A 111 5.89 -27.28 -0.88
C PHE A 111 6.64 -27.08 -2.18
N SER A 112 6.57 -25.87 -2.71
CA SER A 112 7.49 -25.44 -3.77
C SER A 112 8.90 -25.17 -3.22
N GLU A 113 9.83 -24.83 -4.11
CA GLU A 113 11.01 -24.06 -3.72
C GLU A 113 10.58 -22.63 -3.32
N ILE A 114 11.40 -21.96 -2.51
CA ILE A 114 11.17 -20.57 -2.12
C ILE A 114 11.63 -19.67 -3.28
N GLU A 115 10.70 -18.89 -3.81
CA GLU A 115 11.00 -17.81 -4.75
C GLU A 115 11.50 -16.58 -4.01
N HIS A 116 12.50 -15.92 -4.60
CA HIS A 116 13.11 -14.71 -4.08
C HIS A 116 12.81 -13.52 -4.98
N VAL A 117 12.23 -12.48 -4.43
CA VAL A 117 11.96 -11.20 -5.09
C VAL A 117 12.81 -10.14 -4.43
N ALA A 118 13.68 -9.49 -5.20
CA ALA A 118 14.43 -8.34 -4.74
C ALA A 118 13.73 -7.05 -5.12
N PRO A 119 13.73 -6.02 -4.25
CA PRO A 119 13.17 -4.73 -4.59
C PRO A 119 13.93 -4.11 -5.77
N GLN A 120 13.18 -3.53 -6.68
CA GLN A 120 13.71 -2.82 -7.84
C GLN A 120 13.49 -1.32 -7.66
N ASP A 121 14.49 -0.51 -7.91
CA ASP A 121 14.36 0.94 -7.98
C ASP A 121 13.73 1.31 -9.32
N ILE A 122 12.44 1.09 -9.44
CA ILE A 122 11.67 1.46 -10.62
C ILE A 122 11.27 2.91 -10.45
N LYS A 123 11.89 3.81 -11.21
CA LYS A 123 11.41 5.19 -11.37
C LYS A 123 10.12 5.18 -12.17
N GLU A 124 9.03 4.83 -11.52
CA GLU A 124 7.71 4.88 -12.15
C GLU A 124 7.29 6.34 -12.40
N GLY A 125 6.81 6.58 -13.62
CA GLY A 125 6.07 7.81 -13.93
C GLY A 125 4.78 7.87 -13.11
N TYR A 126 4.04 8.97 -13.23
CA TYR A 126 2.74 9.10 -12.56
C TYR A 126 1.61 8.37 -13.29
N LEU A 127 1.78 8.08 -14.58
CA LEU A 127 0.76 7.51 -15.45
C LEU A 127 0.94 6.00 -15.60
N GLU A 128 -0.17 5.33 -15.90
CA GLU A 128 -0.24 3.90 -16.22
C GLU A 128 0.19 2.96 -15.08
N ARG A 129 0.17 3.44 -13.83
CA ARG A 129 0.39 2.59 -12.66
C ARG A 129 -0.80 1.64 -12.47
N PRO A 130 -0.58 0.34 -12.26
CA PRO A 130 -1.65 -0.56 -11.84
C PRO A 130 -2.14 -0.19 -10.43
N TYR A 131 -3.46 -0.24 -10.21
CA TYR A 131 -4.03 0.06 -8.90
C TYR A 131 -3.79 -1.09 -7.92
N ILE A 132 -3.16 -0.78 -6.79
CA ILE A 132 -2.95 -1.71 -5.68
C ILE A 132 -3.24 -0.92 -4.40
N TYR A 133 -4.34 -1.27 -3.75
CA TYR A 133 -4.81 -0.56 -2.56
C TYR A 133 -3.72 -0.47 -1.47
N GLY A 134 -3.54 0.72 -0.90
CA GLY A 134 -2.55 1.01 0.13
C GLY A 134 -1.10 1.08 -0.34
N ILE A 135 -0.80 0.64 -1.58
CA ILE A 135 0.56 0.59 -2.15
C ILE A 135 0.68 1.48 -3.38
N LYS A 136 -0.28 1.36 -4.32
CA LYS A 136 -0.38 2.15 -5.55
C LYS A 136 -1.83 2.56 -5.77
N ASP A 137 -2.29 3.51 -5.03
CA ASP A 137 -3.65 4.03 -5.02
C ASP A 137 -3.69 5.56 -5.22
N CYS A 138 -4.85 6.16 -5.08
CA CYS A 138 -5.02 7.61 -5.25
C CYS A 138 -4.21 8.41 -4.24
N PHE A 139 -4.12 7.95 -3.00
CA PHE A 139 -3.36 8.64 -1.96
C PHE A 139 -1.85 8.54 -2.19
N THR A 140 -1.35 7.34 -2.48
CA THR A 140 0.08 7.13 -2.73
C THR A 140 0.55 7.85 -3.99
N LEU A 141 -0.31 7.99 -5.01
CA LEU A 141 -0.03 8.80 -6.20
C LEU A 141 0.11 10.28 -5.85
N ALA A 142 -0.81 10.83 -5.04
CA ALA A 142 -0.73 12.22 -4.58
C ALA A 142 0.53 12.46 -3.73
N ARG A 143 0.85 11.54 -2.80
CA ARG A 143 2.06 11.59 -1.97
C ARG A 143 3.33 11.62 -2.84
N ASP A 144 3.41 10.73 -3.83
CA ASP A 144 4.57 10.66 -4.72
C ASP A 144 4.72 11.92 -5.58
N TYR A 145 3.58 12.50 -6.02
CA TYR A 145 3.56 13.77 -6.75
C TYR A 145 4.11 14.90 -5.87
N TYR A 146 3.60 15.04 -4.65
CA TYR A 146 4.04 16.06 -3.71
C TYR A 146 5.52 15.94 -3.35
N GLN A 147 5.98 14.72 -3.10
CA GLN A 147 7.38 14.46 -2.77
C GLN A 147 8.30 14.82 -3.94
N LYS A 148 7.91 14.49 -5.17
CA LYS A 148 8.77 14.65 -6.35
C LYS A 148 8.74 16.07 -6.89
N GLU A 149 7.56 16.69 -6.99
CA GLU A 149 7.43 18.02 -7.62
C GLU A 149 7.70 19.16 -6.61
N PHE A 150 7.36 18.97 -5.34
CA PHE A 150 7.45 20.02 -4.33
C PHE A 150 8.42 19.70 -3.18
N SER A 151 8.96 18.49 -3.08
CA SER A 151 9.77 18.02 -1.95
C SER A 151 9.00 18.09 -0.61
N ILE A 152 7.69 17.93 -0.66
CA ILE A 152 6.79 17.92 0.49
C ILE A 152 6.34 16.48 0.75
N THR A 153 6.51 16.02 1.99
CA THR A 153 5.95 14.73 2.45
C THR A 153 4.55 14.99 3.00
N ILE A 154 3.54 14.35 2.43
CA ILE A 154 2.17 14.39 2.92
C ILE A 154 1.77 13.01 3.46
N ASP A 155 1.04 12.99 4.58
CA ASP A 155 0.46 11.77 5.15
C ASP A 155 -0.97 12.01 5.64
N PHE A 156 -1.92 11.33 4.99
CA PHE A 156 -3.33 11.33 5.37
C PHE A 156 -3.69 10.18 6.29
N ARG A 157 -2.75 9.29 6.59
CA ARG A 157 -2.98 8.16 7.49
C ARG A 157 -2.88 8.68 8.93
N ALA A 158 -4.03 8.85 9.59
CA ALA A 158 -4.05 9.13 11.01
C ALA A 158 -3.58 7.89 11.80
N GLU A 159 -2.85 8.12 12.89
CA GLU A 159 -2.61 7.06 13.89
C GLU A 159 -3.94 6.43 14.31
N GLY A 160 -4.02 5.09 14.24
CA GLY A 160 -5.23 4.33 14.61
C GLY A 160 -6.25 4.14 13.49
N TYR A 161 -6.01 4.61 12.26
CA TYR A 161 -6.84 4.17 11.15
C TYR A 161 -6.56 2.68 10.88
N PRO A 162 -7.62 1.89 10.84
CA PRO A 162 -7.48 0.48 10.52
C PRO A 162 -6.85 0.35 9.14
N GLU A 163 -5.90 -0.55 9.01
CA GLU A 163 -5.33 -1.00 7.73
C GLU A 163 -6.38 -1.70 6.85
N LEU A 164 -7.63 -1.57 7.24
CA LEU A 164 -8.74 -2.32 6.75
C LEU A 164 -9.29 -1.71 5.46
N LEU A 165 -9.52 -2.56 4.51
CA LEU A 165 -10.12 -2.32 3.21
C LEU A 165 -11.58 -1.86 3.28
N ASP A 166 -12.17 -1.77 4.46
CA ASP A 166 -13.59 -1.53 4.68
C ASP A 166 -13.92 -0.23 5.42
N TRP A 167 -12.95 0.70 5.60
CA TRP A 167 -13.19 1.99 6.24
C TRP A 167 -14.36 2.77 5.59
N GLU A 168 -14.51 2.63 4.28
CA GLU A 168 -15.61 3.19 3.52
C GLU A 168 -16.96 2.58 3.93
N GLN A 169 -16.99 1.25 4.16
CA GLN A 169 -18.19 0.54 4.58
C GLN A 169 -18.57 0.88 6.02
N GLN A 170 -17.59 1.20 6.85
CA GLN A 170 -17.79 1.65 8.22
C GLN A 170 -18.22 3.13 8.31
N GLY A 171 -18.27 3.85 7.19
CA GLY A 171 -18.63 5.25 7.16
C GLY A 171 -17.55 6.19 7.71
N ILE A 172 -16.30 5.73 7.78
CA ILE A 172 -15.16 6.53 8.23
C ILE A 172 -14.73 7.46 7.08
N ASN A 173 -14.58 8.76 7.33
CA ASN A 173 -14.12 9.73 6.34
C ASN A 173 -12.61 10.00 6.48
N MET A 174 -11.78 8.96 6.33
CA MET A 174 -10.34 9.03 6.56
C MET A 174 -9.67 10.25 5.91
N LEU A 175 -9.97 10.53 4.66
CA LEU A 175 -9.38 11.66 3.92
C LEU A 175 -9.80 13.01 4.50
N VAL A 176 -11.09 13.14 4.86
CA VAL A 176 -11.66 14.37 5.43
C VAL A 176 -11.15 14.61 6.85
N ASP A 177 -11.01 13.55 7.63
CA ASP A 177 -10.59 13.66 9.04
C ASP A 177 -9.08 13.95 9.16
N SER A 178 -8.30 13.70 8.11
CA SER A 178 -6.82 13.74 8.16
C SER A 178 -6.19 14.91 7.41
N TYR A 179 -6.87 15.58 6.46
CA TYR A 179 -6.22 16.57 5.60
C TYR A 179 -5.56 17.72 6.37
N LYS A 180 -6.15 18.17 7.48
CA LYS A 180 -5.58 19.25 8.32
C LYS A 180 -4.26 18.83 8.95
N LYS A 181 -4.16 17.58 9.42
CA LYS A 181 -2.93 17.03 9.98
C LYS A 181 -1.85 16.87 8.91
N ALA A 182 -2.25 16.62 7.67
CA ALA A 182 -1.36 16.53 6.51
C ALA A 182 -0.90 17.91 5.99
N GLY A 183 -1.26 19.01 6.66
CA GLY A 183 -0.83 20.36 6.31
C GLY A 183 -1.69 21.07 5.28
N PHE A 184 -2.93 20.63 5.07
CA PHE A 184 -3.84 21.24 4.10
C PHE A 184 -4.89 22.12 4.77
N VAL A 185 -5.32 23.14 4.02
CA VAL A 185 -6.48 23.97 4.32
C VAL A 185 -7.54 23.79 3.25
N SER A 186 -8.79 23.85 3.67
CA SER A 186 -9.92 23.81 2.72
C SER A 186 -10.20 25.21 2.20
N LEU A 187 -10.33 25.33 0.89
CA LEU A 187 -10.62 26.56 0.18
C LEU A 187 -12.11 26.63 -0.17
N LEU A 188 -12.63 27.86 -0.21
CA LEU A 188 -13.98 28.17 -0.68
C LEU A 188 -13.86 29.12 -1.87
N ASP A 189 -14.39 28.72 -3.02
CA ASP A 189 -14.50 29.54 -4.22
C ASP A 189 -13.17 30.16 -4.75
N GLU A 190 -12.04 29.52 -4.47
CA GLU A 190 -10.75 29.92 -5.00
C GLU A 190 -10.41 29.18 -6.31
N GLU A 191 -9.66 29.85 -7.17
CA GLU A 191 -9.12 29.24 -8.39
C GLU A 191 -8.08 28.18 -8.02
N ALA A 192 -8.15 27.03 -8.69
CA ALA A 192 -7.22 25.93 -8.47
C ALA A 192 -5.84 26.24 -9.05
N ILE A 193 -4.80 25.93 -8.30
CA ILE A 193 -3.41 26.01 -8.74
C ILE A 193 -2.77 24.62 -8.74
N ASP A 194 -1.66 24.48 -9.49
CA ASP A 194 -0.90 23.23 -9.52
C ASP A 194 -0.53 22.75 -8.11
N GLY A 195 -0.81 21.50 -7.83
CA GLY A 195 -0.63 20.88 -6.52
C GLY A 195 -1.85 20.95 -5.60
N ASP A 196 -2.91 21.68 -5.92
CA ASP A 196 -4.14 21.58 -5.14
C ASP A 196 -4.70 20.17 -5.16
N LEU A 197 -5.29 19.73 -4.06
CA LEU A 197 -5.95 18.44 -3.97
C LEU A 197 -7.46 18.60 -3.98
N PHE A 198 -8.11 17.73 -4.73
CA PHE A 198 -9.55 17.56 -4.68
C PHE A 198 -9.90 16.26 -3.97
N LEU A 199 -10.65 16.36 -2.87
CA LEU A 199 -11.28 15.19 -2.27
C LEU A 199 -12.63 14.99 -2.94
N ILE A 200 -12.83 13.80 -3.50
CA ILE A 200 -13.95 13.49 -4.39
C ILE A 200 -14.72 12.31 -3.78
N LYS A 201 -16.04 12.42 -3.82
CA LYS A 201 -16.95 11.36 -3.39
C LYS A 201 -17.34 10.49 -4.58
N ILE A 202 -16.64 9.36 -4.78
CA ILE A 202 -16.97 8.35 -5.79
C ILE A 202 -17.93 7.31 -5.20
N SER A 203 -17.67 6.88 -3.96
CA SER A 203 -18.56 6.01 -3.18
C SER A 203 -19.85 6.75 -2.78
N PRO A 204 -20.99 6.07 -2.64
CA PRO A 204 -22.21 6.70 -2.16
C PRO A 204 -22.18 7.16 -0.70
N THR A 205 -21.28 6.62 0.12
CA THR A 205 -21.26 6.79 1.58
C THR A 205 -20.29 7.85 2.05
N VAL A 206 -19.04 7.81 1.60
CA VAL A 206 -17.93 8.63 2.11
C VAL A 206 -17.16 9.32 0.99
N THR A 207 -16.32 10.29 1.35
CA THR A 207 -15.32 10.88 0.44
C THR A 207 -14.11 9.96 0.39
N ASP A 208 -13.92 9.29 -0.73
CA ASP A 208 -13.08 8.12 -0.86
C ASP A 208 -11.96 8.25 -1.91
N HIS A 209 -11.86 9.40 -2.56
CA HIS A 209 -10.90 9.59 -3.63
C HIS A 209 -10.13 10.92 -3.52
N ILE A 210 -8.83 10.88 -3.85
CA ILE A 210 -7.95 12.03 -3.98
C ILE A 210 -7.53 12.19 -5.44
N ALA A 211 -7.58 13.44 -5.94
CA ALA A 211 -6.98 13.83 -7.19
C ALA A 211 -6.08 15.06 -6.99
N VAL A 212 -4.97 15.14 -7.70
CA VAL A 212 -4.06 16.30 -7.72
C VAL A 212 -4.40 17.15 -8.93
N TYR A 213 -4.64 18.43 -8.73
CA TYR A 213 -4.74 19.38 -9.83
C TYR A 213 -3.34 19.66 -10.41
N ILE A 214 -3.19 19.53 -11.71
CA ILE A 214 -1.89 19.66 -12.42
C ILE A 214 -1.89 20.78 -13.47
N GLY A 215 -2.74 21.80 -13.28
CA GLY A 215 -2.92 22.88 -14.24
C GLY A 215 -3.84 22.53 -15.40
N ASP A 216 -4.16 23.52 -16.24
CA ASP A 216 -4.92 23.38 -17.48
C ASP A 216 -6.23 22.58 -17.35
N ASP A 217 -6.95 22.79 -16.25
CA ASP A 217 -8.22 22.10 -15.91
C ASP A 217 -8.08 20.58 -15.90
N ARG A 218 -6.91 20.07 -15.50
CA ARG A 218 -6.61 18.63 -15.46
C ARG A 218 -6.29 18.18 -14.04
N ILE A 219 -6.69 16.93 -13.78
CA ILE A 219 -6.35 16.22 -12.56
C ILE A 219 -5.53 14.97 -12.86
N LEU A 220 -4.57 14.69 -12.01
CA LEU A 220 -3.86 13.42 -11.93
C LEU A 220 -4.48 12.58 -10.81
N HIS A 221 -4.89 11.37 -11.12
CA HIS A 221 -5.57 10.52 -10.16
C HIS A 221 -5.46 9.02 -10.47
N HIS A 222 -5.88 8.19 -9.53
CA HIS A 222 -5.80 6.73 -9.63
C HIS A 222 -7.05 6.08 -9.04
N CYS A 223 -8.01 5.76 -9.90
CA CYS A 223 -9.24 5.08 -9.48
C CYS A 223 -9.05 3.57 -9.35
N MET A 224 -9.76 2.97 -8.41
CA MET A 224 -9.79 1.51 -8.21
C MET A 224 -10.13 0.78 -9.52
N GLY A 225 -9.38 -0.29 -9.83
CA GLY A 225 -9.58 -1.10 -11.02
C GLY A 225 -9.17 -0.45 -12.35
N ARG A 226 -8.47 0.69 -12.32
CA ARG A 226 -7.97 1.40 -13.49
C ARG A 226 -6.48 1.71 -13.35
N LEU A 227 -5.82 2.02 -14.45
CA LEU A 227 -4.49 2.62 -14.42
C LEU A 227 -4.57 4.08 -13.99
N SER A 228 -3.52 4.57 -13.32
CA SER A 228 -3.40 5.99 -13.02
C SER A 228 -3.32 6.82 -14.30
N ARG A 229 -3.98 7.99 -14.31
CA ARG A 229 -4.11 8.82 -15.51
C ARG A 229 -4.42 10.26 -15.19
N THR A 230 -4.45 11.08 -16.23
CA THR A 230 -5.00 12.42 -16.15
C THR A 230 -6.37 12.48 -16.79
N ASP A 231 -7.29 13.23 -16.19
CA ASP A 231 -8.61 13.53 -16.73
C ASP A 231 -8.89 15.04 -16.67
N VAL A 232 -9.87 15.52 -17.45
CA VAL A 232 -10.39 16.89 -17.35
C VAL A 232 -11.21 17.01 -16.08
N TYR A 233 -10.98 18.07 -15.31
CA TYR A 233 -11.67 18.31 -14.05
C TYR A 233 -13.01 19.03 -14.26
N GLY A 234 -12.98 20.16 -14.99
CA GLY A 234 -14.11 21.09 -15.11
C GLY A 234 -15.29 20.55 -15.88
N GLY A 235 -16.50 20.94 -15.46
CA GLY A 235 -17.77 20.63 -16.12
C GLY A 235 -18.20 19.17 -16.04
N GLY A 236 -17.36 18.27 -15.53
CA GLY A 236 -17.56 16.83 -15.57
C GLY A 236 -17.98 16.21 -14.23
N PHE A 237 -17.82 14.88 -14.18
CA PHE A 237 -18.13 14.04 -13.03
C PHE A 237 -17.30 14.47 -11.80
N TYR A 238 -15.99 14.65 -11.96
CA TYR A 238 -15.09 14.90 -10.85
C TYR A 238 -15.41 16.22 -10.13
N GLN A 239 -15.62 17.31 -10.87
CA GLN A 239 -15.98 18.60 -10.29
C GLN A 239 -17.30 18.53 -9.51
N LYS A 240 -18.31 17.85 -10.07
CA LYS A 240 -19.64 17.72 -9.44
C LYS A 240 -19.63 16.91 -8.15
N HIS A 241 -18.64 16.00 -8.00
CA HIS A 241 -18.51 15.11 -6.84
C HIS A 241 -17.35 15.52 -5.92
N THR A 242 -16.67 16.64 -6.20
CA THR A 242 -15.69 17.22 -5.29
C THR A 242 -16.38 17.74 -4.05
N THR A 243 -15.92 17.26 -2.90
CA THR A 243 -16.42 17.66 -1.58
C THR A 243 -15.50 18.67 -0.90
N TYR A 244 -14.22 18.63 -1.19
CA TYR A 244 -13.23 19.57 -0.66
C TYR A 244 -12.21 19.95 -1.74
N HIS A 245 -11.93 21.24 -1.83
CA HIS A 245 -10.78 21.80 -2.52
C HIS A 245 -9.74 22.15 -1.47
N LEU A 246 -8.56 21.56 -1.56
CA LEU A 246 -7.53 21.64 -0.53
C LEU A 246 -6.23 22.22 -1.11
N ARG A 247 -5.61 23.15 -0.38
CA ARG A 247 -4.28 23.69 -0.69
C ARG A 247 -3.33 23.44 0.46
N HIS A 248 -2.11 23.03 0.16
CA HIS A 248 -1.10 22.85 1.18
C HIS A 248 -0.63 24.20 1.72
N GLN A 249 -0.45 24.30 3.04
CA GLN A 249 -0.10 25.55 3.72
C GLN A 249 1.16 26.24 3.16
N SER A 250 2.15 25.45 2.72
CA SER A 250 3.38 25.98 2.13
C SER A 250 3.17 26.77 0.81
N PHE A 251 2.01 26.63 0.18
CA PHE A 251 1.66 27.41 -1.01
C PHE A 251 0.93 28.72 -0.67
N MET A 252 0.43 28.84 0.56
CA MET A 252 -0.26 30.03 1.05
C MET A 252 0.73 31.14 1.48
N GLU A 253 1.91 30.74 2.00
CA GLU A 253 2.93 31.67 2.53
C GLU A 253 3.75 32.39 1.45
N LYS A 254 3.61 32.01 0.18
CA LYS A 254 4.33 32.64 -0.96
C LYS A 254 3.59 33.77 -1.66
N ALA A 255 2.41 34.15 -1.16
CA ALA A 255 1.54 35.16 -1.76
C ALA A 255 1.70 36.59 -1.14
N GLU A 256 2.73 36.82 -0.32
CA GLU A 256 3.15 38.15 0.17
C GLU A 256 4.45 38.62 -0.62
#